data_ce0a7229eccecc6402a69a5b0d7b8667
#
_entry.id   ce0a7229eccecc6402a69a5b0d7b8667
#
_cell.length_a   1.000
_cell.length_b   1.000
_cell.length_c   1.000
_cell.angle_alpha   90.00
_cell.angle_beta   90.00
_cell.angle_gamma   90.00
#
_symmetry.space_group_name_H-M   'P 1'
#
loop_
_entity.id
_entity.type
_entity.pdbx_description
1 polymer ?
#
loop_
_entity_poly.entity_id
_entity_poly.type
_entity_poly.pdbx_seq_one_letter_code
_entity_poly.pdbx_strand_id
1 'polypeptide(L)'
;SATEINIYNSVNKGVIDRIYRILEVGLRIRLLNISRFPEIPVVLCVISGKSYPYAGFGISCNTSMISAICKSIDESVSIRTMSHWARSSEKVDCNNFDWVQELPDHMHLYANWKDSPIVEKLMQTDFPKVDAVYYTKSFSEEPCLFLKQLVGYLDTHGYKVYWKDLTLPEVRHLGVVSKIIIPKLIPLSQSQNIRWLGNLHPNPTKAIVNQYPHPFA
;
A
#
# COMPACT_ATOMS: atom_id res chain seq x y z
N SER A 1 13.30 -4.65 5.30
CA SER A 1 13.56 -3.28 5.75
C SER A 1 13.05 -2.31 4.69
N ALA A 2 12.40 -1.22 5.09
CA ALA A 2 11.97 -0.18 4.15
C ALA A 2 13.17 0.63 3.67
N THR A 3 13.10 1.10 2.40
CA THR A 3 14.07 2.03 1.83
C THR A 3 13.35 3.23 1.23
N GLU A 4 13.94 4.42 1.30
CA GLU A 4 13.39 5.61 0.66
C GLU A 4 13.71 5.60 -0.84
N ILE A 5 12.71 5.88 -1.67
CA ILE A 5 12.89 5.93 -3.11
C ILE A 5 13.46 7.31 -3.50
N ASN A 6 14.68 7.29 -4.04
CA ASN A 6 15.27 8.49 -4.62
C ASN A 6 14.64 8.77 -5.99
N ILE A 7 13.81 9.80 -6.03
CA ILE A 7 13.08 10.21 -7.24
C ILE A 7 13.88 11.17 -8.12
N TYR A 8 14.88 11.84 -7.58
CA TYR A 8 15.64 12.83 -8.34
C TYR A 8 16.52 12.22 -9.44
N ASN A 9 16.88 10.95 -9.29
CA ASN A 9 17.60 10.18 -10.32
C ASN A 9 16.65 9.44 -11.27
N SER A 10 15.34 9.44 -11.00
CA SER A 10 14.37 8.81 -11.90
C SER A 10 13.84 9.80 -12.90
N VAL A 11 14.14 9.56 -14.16
CA VAL A 11 13.85 10.46 -15.29
C VAL A 11 12.38 10.43 -15.73
N ASN A 12 11.46 9.83 -14.93
CA ASN A 12 10.06 9.76 -15.34
C ASN A 12 9.32 11.06 -15.03
N LYS A 13 9.09 11.84 -16.09
CA LYS A 13 8.38 13.12 -16.04
C LYS A 13 7.03 13.02 -15.31
N GLY A 14 6.27 11.95 -15.54
CA GLY A 14 4.97 11.77 -14.91
C GLY A 14 5.03 11.62 -13.38
N VAL A 15 6.09 11.01 -12.83
CA VAL A 15 6.34 10.95 -11.39
C VAL A 15 6.71 12.32 -10.86
N ILE A 16 7.65 13.00 -11.54
CA ILE A 16 8.16 14.32 -11.16
C ILE A 16 7.01 15.33 -11.10
N ASP A 17 6.19 15.39 -12.14
CA ASP A 17 5.06 16.33 -12.23
C ASP A 17 4.03 16.11 -11.09
N ARG A 18 3.75 14.86 -10.71
CA ARG A 18 2.87 14.55 -9.56
C ARG A 18 3.44 15.09 -8.25
N ILE A 19 4.73 14.87 -8.03
CA ILE A 19 5.40 15.29 -6.81
C ILE A 19 5.45 16.81 -6.70
N TYR A 20 5.81 17.51 -7.80
CA TYR A 20 5.83 18.96 -7.79
C TYR A 20 4.47 19.57 -7.45
N ARG A 21 3.38 19.06 -8.03
CA ARG A 21 2.02 19.53 -7.70
C ARG A 21 1.66 19.37 -6.23
N ILE A 22 2.13 18.30 -5.58
CA ILE A 22 1.93 18.07 -4.16
C ILE A 22 2.74 19.06 -3.32
N LEU A 23 3.98 19.31 -3.70
CA LEU A 23 4.87 20.24 -3.01
C LEU A 23 4.43 21.71 -3.18
N GLU A 24 3.96 22.10 -4.38
CA GLU A 24 3.45 23.45 -4.68
C GLU A 24 2.29 23.87 -3.78
N VAL A 25 1.44 22.94 -3.37
CA VAL A 25 0.34 23.22 -2.42
C VAL A 25 0.76 23.11 -0.94
N GLY A 26 2.07 23.05 -0.68
CA GLY A 26 2.64 23.06 0.68
C GLY A 26 2.51 21.74 1.43
N LEU A 27 2.21 20.65 0.74
CA LEU A 27 2.19 19.30 1.32
C LEU A 27 3.59 18.69 1.30
N ARG A 28 3.82 17.75 2.23
CA ARG A 28 5.02 16.91 2.24
C ARG A 28 4.67 15.55 1.64
N ILE A 29 5.58 14.97 0.88
CA ILE A 29 5.43 13.63 0.32
C ILE A 29 6.66 12.79 0.63
N ARG A 30 6.45 11.50 0.88
CA ARG A 30 7.52 10.51 0.99
C ARG A 30 7.11 9.22 0.31
N LEU A 31 8.05 8.62 -0.41
CA LEU A 31 7.91 7.37 -1.11
C LEU A 31 8.85 6.34 -0.51
N LEU A 32 8.31 5.24 -0.03
CA LEU A 32 9.05 4.16 0.58
C LEU A 32 8.85 2.87 -0.22
N ASN A 33 9.95 2.22 -0.56
CA ASN A 33 9.91 0.85 -1.04
C ASN A 33 9.81 -0.08 0.16
N ILE A 34 8.73 -0.82 0.23
CA ILE A 34 8.44 -1.81 1.28
C ILE A 34 8.34 -3.23 0.72
N SER A 35 8.90 -3.46 -0.46
CA SER A 35 8.84 -4.74 -1.16
C SER A 35 9.45 -5.86 -0.30
N ARG A 36 8.72 -6.96 -0.19
CA ARG A 36 9.24 -8.22 0.35
C ARG A 36 10.01 -8.99 -0.73
N PHE A 37 9.55 -8.90 -1.97
CA PHE A 37 10.13 -9.55 -3.13
C PHE A 37 10.76 -8.48 -4.01
N PRO A 38 12.07 -8.58 -4.32
CA PRO A 38 12.76 -7.58 -5.14
C PRO A 38 12.12 -7.37 -6.51
N GLU A 39 11.60 -8.43 -7.13
CA GLU A 39 11.03 -8.41 -8.47
C GLU A 39 9.58 -7.91 -8.51
N ILE A 40 8.95 -7.75 -7.34
CA ILE A 40 7.57 -7.30 -7.21
C ILE A 40 7.55 -6.05 -6.31
N PRO A 41 7.82 -4.87 -6.88
CA PRO A 41 7.85 -3.63 -6.13
C PRO A 41 6.52 -3.35 -5.40
N VAL A 42 6.64 -3.01 -4.13
CA VAL A 42 5.55 -2.48 -3.32
C VAL A 42 5.98 -1.11 -2.80
N VAL A 43 5.24 -0.08 -3.20
CA VAL A 43 5.53 1.31 -2.83
C VAL A 43 4.46 1.83 -1.89
N LEU A 44 4.90 2.37 -0.77
CA LEU A 44 4.09 3.14 0.16
C LEU A 44 4.34 4.64 -0.10
N CYS A 45 3.28 5.37 -0.40
CA CYS A 45 3.28 6.82 -0.47
C CYS A 45 2.63 7.38 0.80
N VAL A 46 3.28 8.36 1.42
CA VAL A 46 2.74 9.14 2.53
C VAL A 46 2.71 10.60 2.12
N ILE A 47 1.52 11.20 2.14
CA ILE A 47 1.33 12.64 1.94
C ILE A 47 0.84 13.24 3.25
N SER A 48 1.50 14.29 3.74
CA SER A 48 1.10 14.95 4.98
C SER A 48 1.04 16.47 4.82
N GLY A 49 0.18 17.10 5.61
CA GLY A 49 -0.03 18.54 5.62
C GLY A 49 -0.21 19.11 7.02
N LYS A 50 -0.15 20.45 7.14
CA LYS A 50 -0.34 21.18 8.40
C LYS A 50 -1.82 21.41 8.74
N SER A 51 -2.72 21.17 7.79
CA SER A 51 -4.17 21.32 7.92
C SER A 51 -4.88 20.04 7.52
N TYR A 52 -6.13 19.90 7.99
CA TYR A 52 -7.00 18.78 7.62
C TYR A 52 -7.21 18.68 6.09
N PRO A 53 -7.15 17.50 5.53
CA PRO A 53 -6.72 16.20 6.09
C PRO A 53 -5.22 16.17 6.40
N TYR A 54 -4.84 15.73 7.62
CA TYR A 54 -3.45 15.81 8.06
C TYR A 54 -2.53 14.80 7.34
N ALA A 55 -3.04 13.61 7.04
CA ALA A 55 -2.30 12.63 6.26
C ALA A 55 -3.20 11.82 5.31
N GLY A 56 -2.60 11.27 4.27
CA GLY A 56 -3.15 10.27 3.39
C GLY A 56 -2.07 9.28 3.01
N PHE A 57 -2.46 8.04 2.84
CA PHE A 57 -1.57 6.93 2.51
C PHE A 57 -2.04 6.27 1.23
N GLY A 58 -1.09 5.87 0.41
CA GLY A 58 -1.35 5.04 -0.76
C GLY A 58 -0.33 3.93 -0.85
N ILE A 59 -0.77 2.73 -1.21
CA ILE A 59 0.09 1.58 -1.39
C ILE A 59 -0.17 0.97 -2.74
N SER A 60 0.89 0.62 -3.47
CA SER A 60 0.74 -0.07 -4.74
C SER A 60 1.77 -1.15 -4.91
N CYS A 61 1.30 -2.31 -5.36
CA CYS A 61 2.11 -3.42 -5.81
C CYS A 61 2.03 -3.51 -7.33
N ASN A 62 3.17 -3.55 -8.01
CA ASN A 62 3.22 -3.67 -9.47
C ASN A 62 4.52 -4.35 -9.89
N THR A 63 4.60 -4.84 -11.11
CA THR A 63 5.84 -5.36 -11.70
C THR A 63 6.74 -4.26 -12.26
N SER A 64 6.24 -3.03 -12.35
CA SER A 64 6.99 -1.82 -12.70
C SER A 64 7.07 -0.90 -11.50
N MET A 65 8.27 -0.56 -11.06
CA MET A 65 8.50 0.40 -9.97
C MET A 65 7.84 1.74 -10.27
N ILE A 66 7.96 2.26 -11.49
CA ILE A 66 7.34 3.52 -11.89
C ILE A 66 5.82 3.46 -11.78
N SER A 67 5.21 2.36 -12.23
CA SER A 67 3.76 2.16 -12.10
C SER A 67 3.34 2.06 -10.65
N ALA A 68 4.11 1.38 -9.80
CA ALA A 68 3.85 1.30 -8.36
C ALA A 68 3.94 2.68 -7.71
N ILE A 69 4.93 3.49 -8.05
CA ILE A 69 5.08 4.87 -7.57
C ILE A 69 3.88 5.71 -7.98
N CYS A 70 3.55 5.76 -9.27
CA CYS A 70 2.43 6.58 -9.77
C CYS A 70 1.11 6.21 -9.07
N LYS A 71 0.79 4.91 -9.01
CA LYS A 71 -0.45 4.43 -8.38
C LYS A 71 -0.50 4.72 -6.89
N SER A 72 0.61 4.55 -6.15
CA SER A 72 0.64 4.87 -4.72
C SER A 72 0.46 6.37 -4.46
N ILE A 73 1.00 7.24 -5.32
CA ILE A 73 0.77 8.69 -5.24
C ILE A 73 -0.71 9.00 -5.52
N ASP A 74 -1.24 8.48 -6.63
CA ASP A 74 -2.62 8.73 -7.03
C ASP A 74 -3.62 8.26 -5.96
N GLU A 75 -3.38 7.10 -5.32
CA GLU A 75 -4.18 6.60 -4.20
C GLU A 75 -4.06 7.51 -2.97
N SER A 76 -2.86 7.91 -2.58
CA SER A 76 -2.66 8.81 -1.43
C SER A 76 -3.37 10.16 -1.62
N VAL A 77 -3.35 10.72 -2.83
CA VAL A 77 -4.10 11.94 -3.19
C VAL A 77 -5.60 11.69 -3.12
N SER A 78 -6.08 10.55 -3.66
CA SER A 78 -7.49 10.18 -3.64
C SER A 78 -8.02 10.03 -2.23
N ILE A 79 -7.29 9.36 -1.35
CA ILE A 79 -7.64 9.20 0.08
C ILE A 79 -7.76 10.57 0.77
N ARG A 80 -6.83 11.49 0.54
CA ARG A 80 -6.94 12.85 1.09
C ARG A 80 -8.15 13.60 0.55
N THR A 81 -8.45 13.48 -0.73
CA THR A 81 -9.62 14.11 -1.36
C THR A 81 -10.91 13.56 -0.81
N MET A 82 -11.03 12.24 -0.69
CA MET A 82 -12.20 11.58 -0.10
C MET A 82 -12.38 12.00 1.36
N SER A 83 -11.32 12.04 2.15
CA SER A 83 -11.36 12.53 3.54
C SER A 83 -11.82 13.97 3.63
N HIS A 84 -11.39 14.83 2.71
CA HIS A 84 -11.83 16.23 2.68
C HIS A 84 -13.34 16.37 2.44
N TRP A 85 -13.90 15.51 1.59
CA TRP A 85 -15.33 15.51 1.28
C TRP A 85 -16.18 14.84 2.37
N ALA A 86 -15.65 13.80 2.99
CA ALA A 86 -16.30 13.05 4.06
C ALA A 86 -16.26 13.78 5.42
N ARG A 87 -15.96 15.10 5.47
CA ARG A 87 -15.82 15.89 6.69
C ARG A 87 -16.81 15.44 7.76
N SER A 88 -16.38 14.56 8.65
CA SER A 88 -17.07 14.25 9.87
C SER A 88 -16.72 15.34 10.89
N SER A 89 -17.74 15.93 11.48
CA SER A 89 -17.58 16.85 12.62
C SER A 89 -17.25 16.10 13.92
N GLU A 90 -17.21 14.78 13.88
CA GLU A 90 -16.93 13.95 15.04
C GLU A 90 -15.44 13.99 15.39
N LYS A 91 -15.16 14.25 16.67
CA LYS A 91 -13.78 14.14 17.18
C LYS A 91 -13.35 12.68 17.16
N VAL A 92 -12.27 12.42 16.48
CA VAL A 92 -11.64 11.11 16.42
C VAL A 92 -10.82 10.88 17.69
N ASP A 93 -11.07 9.78 18.40
CA ASP A 93 -10.21 9.36 19.50
C ASP A 93 -8.94 8.69 18.94
N CYS A 94 -7.82 9.40 19.06
CA CYS A 94 -6.51 8.92 18.61
C CYS A 94 -5.74 8.12 19.69
N ASN A 95 -6.34 7.89 20.86
CA ASN A 95 -5.75 7.14 21.97
C ASN A 95 -6.37 5.74 22.11
N ASN A 96 -7.60 5.58 21.65
CA ASN A 96 -8.31 4.31 21.60
C ASN A 96 -8.73 4.02 20.16
N PHE A 97 -8.40 2.84 19.64
CA PHE A 97 -8.66 2.43 18.28
C PHE A 97 -9.77 1.39 18.15
N ASP A 98 -10.52 1.11 19.19
CA ASP A 98 -11.62 0.12 19.18
C ASP A 98 -12.75 0.50 18.21
N TRP A 99 -12.88 1.79 17.92
CA TRP A 99 -13.86 2.30 16.96
C TRP A 99 -13.44 2.07 15.49
N VAL A 100 -12.17 1.72 15.22
CA VAL A 100 -11.67 1.44 13.87
C VAL A 100 -12.06 0.02 13.47
N GLN A 101 -13.22 -0.12 12.85
CA GLN A 101 -13.82 -1.41 12.53
C GLN A 101 -13.95 -1.68 11.04
N GLU A 102 -13.95 -0.62 10.21
CA GLU A 102 -14.09 -0.70 8.77
C GLU A 102 -12.95 0.04 8.06
N LEU A 103 -12.72 -0.28 6.78
CA LEU A 103 -11.65 0.35 6.01
C LEU A 103 -11.74 1.89 5.97
N PRO A 104 -12.94 2.52 5.82
CA PRO A 104 -13.06 3.98 5.91
C PRO A 104 -12.61 4.58 7.24
N ASP A 105 -12.73 3.84 8.36
CA ASP A 105 -12.31 4.33 9.67
C ASP A 105 -10.80 4.54 9.74
N HIS A 106 -10.04 3.66 9.10
CA HIS A 106 -8.59 3.79 9.00
C HIS A 106 -8.20 5.09 8.27
N MET A 107 -8.84 5.38 7.15
CA MET A 107 -8.65 6.63 6.42
C MET A 107 -9.02 7.83 7.30
N HIS A 108 -10.16 7.74 7.98
CA HIS A 108 -10.70 8.81 8.83
C HIS A 108 -9.77 9.11 10.01
N LEU A 109 -9.20 8.08 10.64
CA LEU A 109 -8.23 8.21 11.71
C LEU A 109 -7.05 9.09 11.27
N TYR A 110 -6.35 8.72 10.21
CA TYR A 110 -5.14 9.42 9.80
C TYR A 110 -5.40 10.79 9.18
N ALA A 111 -6.56 10.99 8.58
CA ALA A 111 -6.98 12.31 8.10
C ALA A 111 -7.20 13.29 9.26
N ASN A 112 -7.66 12.82 10.42
CA ASN A 112 -7.97 13.63 11.59
C ASN A 112 -6.88 13.63 12.66
N TRP A 113 -5.91 12.74 12.60
CA TRP A 113 -4.85 12.63 13.59
C TRP A 113 -3.74 13.62 13.33
N LYS A 114 -3.94 14.84 13.85
CA LYS A 114 -2.89 15.85 13.87
C LYS A 114 -1.69 15.35 14.69
N ASP A 115 -0.49 15.58 14.20
CA ASP A 115 0.77 15.18 14.85
C ASP A 115 0.85 13.66 15.14
N SER A 116 0.28 12.85 14.25
CA SER A 116 0.37 11.38 14.35
C SER A 116 1.82 10.91 14.45
N PRO A 117 2.18 10.16 15.53
CA PRO A 117 3.56 9.70 15.71
C PRO A 117 4.01 8.74 14.60
N ILE A 118 3.09 8.01 13.99
CA ILE A 118 3.38 7.17 12.82
C ILE A 118 3.74 8.03 11.61
N VAL A 119 2.94 9.05 11.32
CA VAL A 119 3.18 9.95 10.19
C VAL A 119 4.52 10.66 10.38
N GLU A 120 4.77 11.23 11.56
CA GLU A 120 6.02 11.92 11.83
C GLU A 120 7.22 10.96 11.78
N LYS A 121 7.11 9.76 12.34
CA LYS A 121 8.14 8.73 12.22
C LYS A 121 8.44 8.38 10.76
N LEU A 122 7.42 8.16 9.93
CA LEU A 122 7.62 7.85 8.52
C LEU A 122 8.21 9.02 7.74
N MET A 123 7.89 10.27 8.12
CA MET A 123 8.38 11.47 7.44
C MET A 123 9.79 11.89 7.88
N GLN A 124 10.24 11.49 9.08
CA GLN A 124 11.52 11.96 9.65
C GLN A 124 12.60 10.88 9.71
N THR A 125 12.24 9.58 9.71
CA THR A 125 13.23 8.49 9.76
C THR A 125 14.18 8.58 8.56
N ASP A 126 15.47 8.51 8.80
CA ASP A 126 16.47 8.40 7.75
C ASP A 126 16.52 6.95 7.25
N PHE A 127 15.81 6.70 6.16
CA PHE A 127 15.81 5.39 5.50
C PHE A 127 16.96 5.32 4.48
N PRO A 128 17.58 4.14 4.31
CA PRO A 128 18.52 3.94 3.20
C PRO A 128 17.85 4.28 1.88
N LYS A 129 18.55 5.03 1.02
CA LYS A 129 18.00 5.46 -0.28
C LYS A 129 18.26 4.43 -1.36
N VAL A 130 17.27 4.25 -2.25
CA VAL A 130 17.35 3.39 -3.42
C VAL A 130 16.82 4.13 -4.65
N ASP A 131 17.51 4.01 -5.78
CA ASP A 131 17.04 4.61 -7.01
C ASP A 131 15.89 3.80 -7.62
N ALA A 132 14.86 4.48 -8.12
CA ALA A 132 13.70 3.86 -8.75
C ALA A 132 14.07 3.04 -10.02
N VAL A 133 15.21 3.30 -10.62
CA VAL A 133 15.69 2.67 -11.86
C VAL A 133 16.23 1.24 -11.65
N TYR A 134 16.59 0.86 -10.42
CA TYR A 134 17.24 -0.44 -10.14
C TYR A 134 16.30 -1.66 -10.25
N TYR A 135 15.01 -1.43 -10.44
CA TYR A 135 14.05 -2.52 -10.56
C TYR A 135 13.85 -2.86 -12.04
N THR A 136 14.67 -3.75 -12.53
CA THR A 136 14.52 -4.30 -13.88
C THR A 136 13.29 -5.19 -13.93
N LYS A 137 12.53 -5.07 -15.02
CA LYS A 137 11.36 -5.87 -15.28
C LYS A 137 11.75 -7.34 -15.41
N SER A 138 11.33 -8.17 -14.47
CA SER A 138 11.66 -9.60 -14.44
C SER A 138 10.61 -10.48 -15.12
N PHE A 139 9.43 -9.92 -15.43
CA PHE A 139 8.29 -10.67 -15.97
C PHE A 139 7.97 -10.28 -17.41
N SER A 140 7.45 -11.24 -18.19
CA SER A 140 6.97 -11.02 -19.55
C SER A 140 5.81 -10.02 -19.62
N GLU A 141 5.68 -9.33 -20.75
CA GLU A 141 4.49 -8.49 -21.03
C GLU A 141 3.31 -9.31 -21.56
N GLU A 142 3.57 -10.51 -22.09
CA GLU A 142 2.52 -11.40 -22.57
C GLU A 142 1.76 -11.96 -21.36
N PRO A 143 0.42 -11.78 -21.27
CA PRO A 143 -0.34 -12.08 -20.04
C PRO A 143 -0.24 -13.53 -19.56
N CYS A 144 -0.30 -14.52 -20.47
CA CYS A 144 -0.24 -15.93 -20.09
C CYS A 144 1.16 -16.32 -19.61
N LEU A 145 2.21 -15.80 -20.24
CA LEU A 145 3.58 -16.04 -19.83
C LEU A 145 3.89 -15.31 -18.53
N PHE A 146 3.41 -14.07 -18.39
CA PHE A 146 3.46 -13.30 -17.15
C PHE A 146 2.89 -14.10 -15.98
N LEU A 147 1.66 -14.60 -16.14
CA LEU A 147 0.99 -15.35 -15.08
C LEU A 147 1.77 -16.61 -14.69
N LYS A 148 2.27 -17.36 -15.68
CA LYS A 148 3.10 -18.56 -15.44
C LYS A 148 4.37 -18.21 -14.68
N GLN A 149 5.06 -17.14 -15.07
CA GLN A 149 6.29 -16.67 -14.41
C GLN A 149 6.00 -16.21 -12.98
N LEU A 150 4.93 -15.46 -12.76
CA LEU A 150 4.54 -14.98 -11.43
C LEU A 150 4.18 -16.13 -10.48
N VAL A 151 3.36 -17.09 -10.95
CA VAL A 151 3.01 -18.28 -10.16
C VAL A 151 4.25 -19.11 -9.85
N GLY A 152 5.12 -19.33 -10.84
CA GLY A 152 6.39 -20.05 -10.64
C GLY A 152 7.30 -19.33 -9.64
N TYR A 153 7.42 -18.01 -9.75
CA TYR A 153 8.18 -17.19 -8.81
C TYR A 153 7.65 -17.30 -7.37
N LEU A 154 6.35 -17.20 -7.18
CA LEU A 154 5.72 -17.38 -5.87
C LEU A 154 5.96 -18.79 -5.31
N ASP A 155 5.86 -19.81 -6.15
CA ASP A 155 6.10 -21.21 -5.75
C ASP A 155 7.54 -21.45 -5.29
N THR A 156 8.55 -20.90 -5.98
CA THR A 156 9.97 -20.98 -5.56
C THR A 156 10.22 -20.32 -4.20
N HIS A 157 9.37 -19.34 -3.81
CA HIS A 157 9.41 -18.70 -2.50
C HIS A 157 8.49 -19.38 -1.47
N GLY A 158 7.90 -20.53 -1.81
CA GLY A 158 7.06 -21.34 -0.94
C GLY A 158 5.63 -20.83 -0.78
N TYR A 159 5.15 -20.00 -1.70
CA TYR A 159 3.78 -19.50 -1.77
C TYR A 159 2.98 -20.28 -2.81
N LYS A 160 2.18 -21.24 -2.38
CA LYS A 160 1.28 -22.00 -3.25
C LYS A 160 0.10 -21.15 -3.66
N VAL A 161 -0.17 -21.10 -4.96
CA VAL A 161 -1.30 -20.40 -5.55
C VAL A 161 -2.38 -21.42 -5.91
N TYR A 162 -3.57 -21.24 -5.37
CA TYR A 162 -4.74 -22.04 -5.70
C TYR A 162 -5.72 -21.17 -6.49
N TRP A 163 -6.24 -21.73 -7.55
CA TRP A 163 -7.22 -21.09 -8.43
C TRP A 163 -8.50 -21.93 -8.52
N LYS A 164 -9.64 -21.25 -8.52
CA LYS A 164 -10.95 -21.84 -8.73
C LYS A 164 -11.76 -21.00 -9.70
N ASP A 165 -12.27 -21.63 -10.76
CA ASP A 165 -13.28 -21.05 -11.64
C ASP A 165 -14.64 -21.07 -10.93
N LEU A 166 -15.24 -19.89 -10.76
CA LEU A 166 -16.55 -19.67 -10.16
C LEU A 166 -17.56 -19.14 -11.19
N THR A 167 -17.22 -19.17 -12.47
CA THR A 167 -18.05 -18.65 -13.55
C THR A 167 -19.32 -19.50 -13.70
N LEU A 168 -20.47 -18.87 -13.58
CA LEU A 168 -21.75 -19.53 -13.89
C LEU A 168 -21.84 -19.80 -15.41
N PRO A 169 -22.41 -20.95 -15.81
CA PRO A 169 -22.51 -21.31 -17.21
C PRO A 169 -23.21 -20.24 -18.08
N GLU A 170 -24.24 -19.58 -17.53
CA GLU A 170 -25.08 -18.60 -18.21
C GLU A 170 -24.29 -17.33 -18.61
N VAL A 171 -23.24 -16.97 -17.83
CA VAL A 171 -22.46 -15.75 -18.08
C VAL A 171 -21.07 -16.02 -18.63
N ARG A 172 -20.72 -17.28 -18.87
CA ARG A 172 -19.37 -17.68 -19.33
C ARG A 172 -18.98 -17.04 -20.68
N HIS A 173 -19.96 -16.72 -21.51
CA HIS A 173 -19.75 -16.02 -22.78
C HIS A 173 -19.39 -14.53 -22.61
N LEU A 174 -19.63 -13.94 -21.44
CA LEU A 174 -19.31 -12.55 -21.11
C LEU A 174 -17.94 -12.40 -20.43
N GLY A 175 -17.47 -13.44 -19.74
CA GLY A 175 -16.22 -13.40 -19.03
C GLY A 175 -16.03 -14.55 -18.04
N VAL A 176 -14.95 -14.50 -17.28
CA VAL A 176 -14.57 -15.52 -16.29
C VAL A 176 -14.50 -14.89 -14.90
N VAL A 177 -15.13 -15.52 -13.92
CA VAL A 177 -15.02 -15.18 -12.51
C VAL A 177 -14.08 -16.18 -11.84
N SER A 178 -12.98 -15.69 -11.29
CA SER A 178 -11.97 -16.54 -10.65
C SER A 178 -11.79 -16.19 -9.19
N LYS A 179 -11.59 -17.20 -8.36
CA LYS A 179 -11.11 -17.07 -6.98
C LYS A 179 -9.66 -17.53 -6.90
N ILE A 180 -8.78 -16.67 -6.42
CA ILE A 180 -7.38 -17.02 -6.14
C ILE A 180 -7.18 -17.03 -4.63
N ILE A 181 -6.49 -18.05 -4.11
CA ILE A 181 -6.15 -18.20 -2.71
C ILE A 181 -4.65 -18.51 -2.60
N ILE A 182 -3.95 -17.74 -1.81
CA ILE A 182 -2.53 -17.94 -1.48
C ILE A 182 -2.43 -17.99 0.06
N PRO A 183 -2.49 -19.17 0.68
CA PRO A 183 -2.69 -19.30 2.13
C PRO A 183 -1.64 -18.64 3.01
N LYS A 184 -0.42 -18.47 2.49
CA LYS A 184 0.69 -17.82 3.22
C LYS A 184 0.69 -16.29 3.11
N LEU A 185 -0.14 -15.69 2.27
CA LEU A 185 -0.33 -14.25 2.23
C LEU A 185 -1.37 -13.87 3.28
N ILE A 186 -1.00 -12.92 4.13
CA ILE A 186 -1.88 -12.40 5.16
C ILE A 186 -2.74 -11.30 4.53
N PRO A 187 -4.07 -11.43 4.55
CA PRO A 187 -4.94 -10.38 4.04
C PRO A 187 -4.89 -9.14 4.95
N LEU A 188 -5.22 -7.99 4.38
CA LEU A 188 -5.42 -6.78 5.16
C LEU A 188 -6.60 -6.99 6.12
N SER A 189 -6.44 -6.62 7.38
CA SER A 189 -7.51 -6.72 8.37
C SER A 189 -8.45 -5.52 8.23
N GLN A 190 -9.74 -5.76 8.15
CA GLN A 190 -10.74 -4.70 8.08
C GLN A 190 -10.87 -3.96 9.42
N SER A 191 -10.87 -4.71 10.52
CA SER A 191 -11.00 -4.16 11.87
C SER A 191 -9.68 -4.22 12.62
N GLN A 192 -9.41 -3.17 13.40
CA GLN A 192 -8.27 -3.10 14.30
C GLN A 192 -8.31 -4.21 15.38
N ASN A 193 -9.50 -4.61 15.81
CA ASN A 193 -9.70 -5.61 16.87
C ASN A 193 -9.63 -7.05 16.36
N ILE A 194 -9.78 -7.27 15.03
CA ILE A 194 -9.74 -8.60 14.40
C ILE A 194 -8.56 -8.64 13.42
N ARG A 195 -7.36 -8.61 13.96
CA ARG A 195 -6.15 -8.69 13.15
C ARG A 195 -5.80 -10.14 12.85
N TRP A 196 -5.29 -10.37 11.65
CA TRP A 196 -4.72 -11.66 11.25
C TRP A 196 -3.33 -11.87 11.87
N LEU A 197 -3.26 -11.85 13.21
CA LEU A 197 -2.00 -11.98 13.97
C LEU A 197 -1.60 -13.44 14.21
N GLY A 198 -2.42 -14.38 13.75
CA GLY A 198 -2.23 -15.81 14.02
C GLY A 198 -0.98 -16.39 13.35
N ASN A 199 -0.74 -17.61 13.61
CA ASN A 199 0.34 -18.58 13.36
C ASN A 199 1.26 -18.46 12.12
N LEU A 200 1.10 -17.44 11.29
CA LEU A 200 1.88 -17.26 10.04
C LEU A 200 3.16 -16.45 10.23
N HIS A 201 3.37 -15.85 11.41
CA HIS A 201 4.64 -15.18 11.68
C HIS A 201 5.70 -16.24 12.01
N PRO A 202 6.85 -16.26 11.33
CA PRO A 202 7.91 -17.25 11.56
C PRO A 202 8.49 -17.22 12.98
N ASN A 203 8.22 -16.16 13.75
CA ASN A 203 8.57 -16.06 15.15
C ASN A 203 7.54 -15.19 15.89
N PRO A 204 6.42 -15.78 16.37
CA PRO A 204 5.33 -15.04 17.00
C PRO A 204 5.75 -14.33 18.30
N THR A 205 6.78 -14.83 18.99
CA THR A 205 7.30 -14.22 20.23
C THR A 205 8.17 -13.00 19.98
N LYS A 206 8.64 -12.78 18.75
CA LYS A 206 9.44 -11.63 18.33
C LYS A 206 8.69 -10.65 17.42
N ALA A 207 7.44 -10.93 17.11
CA ALA A 207 6.61 -10.02 16.34
C ALA A 207 6.34 -8.76 17.16
N ILE A 208 6.99 -7.67 16.81
CA ILE A 208 6.56 -6.35 17.27
C ILE A 208 5.23 -6.07 16.55
N VAL A 209 4.15 -6.31 17.26
CA VAL A 209 2.81 -5.98 16.76
C VAL A 209 2.71 -4.46 16.74
N ASN A 210 2.50 -3.90 15.56
CA ASN A 210 2.20 -2.49 15.45
C ASN A 210 0.89 -2.20 16.22
N GLN A 211 0.93 -1.32 17.20
CA GLN A 211 -0.23 -0.98 18.03
C GLN A 211 -1.26 -0.15 17.27
N TYR A 212 -0.82 0.51 16.22
CA TYR A 212 -1.65 1.42 15.44
C TYR A 212 -2.41 0.69 14.34
N PRO A 213 -3.63 1.14 13.98
CA PRO A 213 -4.33 0.68 12.80
C PRO A 213 -3.47 0.85 11.54
N HIS A 214 -3.66 -0.03 10.55
CA HIS A 214 -3.00 0.20 9.27
C HIS A 214 -3.63 1.43 8.56
N PRO A 215 -2.88 2.17 7.77
CA PRO A 215 -3.37 3.42 7.19
C PRO A 215 -4.12 3.28 5.86
N PHE A 216 -4.51 2.07 5.48
CA PHE A 216 -5.11 1.78 4.17
C PHE A 216 -6.63 1.61 4.28
N ALA A 217 -7.36 2.13 3.27
CA ALA A 217 -8.80 2.03 3.11
C ALA A 217 -9.19 1.08 1.97
#